data_a4039a9d208dc750c0340a38888fde7a
#
_entry.id   a4039a9d208dc750c0340a38888fde7a
#
_cell.length_a   1.000
_cell.length_b   1.000
_cell.length_c   1.000
_cell.angle_alpha   90.00
_cell.angle_beta   90.00
_cell.angle_gamma   90.00
#
_symmetry.space_group_name_H-M   'P 1'
#
loop_
_entity.id
_entity.type
_entity.pdbx_description
1 polymer ?
#
loop_
_entity_poly.entity_id
_entity_poly.type
_entity_poly.pdbx_seq_one_letter_code
_entity_poly.pdbx_strand_id
1 'polypeptide(L)'
;MFPTRVSLYGGGSFLIPYFIFVILIGSTGVIGEMSFGRAAKAGPIDAFGIACEKKGKRKLGEALGMIPVLGSLAMAIGYTVVMGWILKYAAGTFTGATLAPESVEDFGGRFGSMASAFGNNVWQVIALAACMAILMFGVGRGIEKANKILMPVFFVLFVILGIYVFFQPGAADGYHYIFR
;
A
#
# COMPACT_ATOMS: atom_id res chain seq x y z
N MET A 1 -4.46 -8.49 5.10
CA MET A 1 -3.80 -8.53 6.43
C MET A 1 -4.52 -7.72 7.51
N PHE A 2 -4.90 -6.45 7.28
CA PHE A 2 -5.59 -5.65 8.31
C PHE A 2 -6.95 -6.23 8.74
N PRO A 3 -7.88 -6.59 7.82
CA PRO A 3 -9.16 -7.17 8.21
C PRO A 3 -9.01 -8.47 9.00
N THR A 4 -8.03 -9.30 8.66
CA THR A 4 -7.73 -10.53 9.39
C THR A 4 -7.29 -10.25 10.83
N ARG A 5 -6.52 -9.19 11.06
CA ARG A 5 -6.10 -8.78 12.41
C ARG A 5 -7.30 -8.27 13.21
N VAL A 6 -8.16 -7.44 12.62
CA VAL A 6 -9.39 -6.99 13.27
C VAL A 6 -10.24 -8.18 13.70
N SER A 7 -10.41 -9.17 12.82
CA SER A 7 -11.17 -10.38 13.10
C SER A 7 -10.57 -11.23 14.24
N LEU A 8 -9.24 -11.32 14.32
CA LEU A 8 -8.55 -12.15 15.33
C LEU A 8 -8.46 -11.47 16.71
N TYR A 9 -8.46 -10.14 16.75
CA TYR A 9 -8.19 -9.38 17.98
C TYR A 9 -9.40 -8.63 18.54
N GLY A 10 -10.61 -9.11 18.29
CA GLY A 10 -11.81 -8.65 18.98
C GLY A 10 -12.56 -7.50 18.28
N GLY A 11 -12.44 -7.35 16.96
CA GLY A 11 -13.26 -6.41 16.19
C GLY A 11 -13.11 -4.96 16.65
N GLY A 12 -14.17 -4.41 17.24
CA GLY A 12 -14.21 -3.04 17.73
C GLY A 12 -13.19 -2.72 18.81
N SER A 13 -12.91 -3.68 19.71
CA SER A 13 -11.88 -3.52 20.75
C SER A 13 -10.47 -3.29 20.18
N PHE A 14 -10.20 -3.83 19.01
CA PHE A 14 -8.95 -3.57 18.29
C PHE A 14 -8.99 -2.22 17.55
N LEU A 15 -10.14 -1.85 16.98
CA LEU A 15 -10.26 -0.64 16.17
C LEU A 15 -10.13 0.64 16.98
N ILE A 16 -10.63 0.67 18.21
CA ILE A 16 -10.58 1.86 19.08
C ILE A 16 -9.11 2.30 19.33
N PRO A 17 -8.23 1.46 19.92
CA PRO A 17 -6.84 1.84 20.11
C PRO A 17 -6.11 2.09 18.78
N TYR A 18 -6.45 1.35 17.73
CA TYR A 18 -5.89 1.58 16.40
C TYR A 18 -6.16 3.01 15.90
N PHE A 19 -7.41 3.49 15.96
CA PHE A 19 -7.74 4.85 15.56
C PHE A 19 -7.08 5.91 16.43
N ILE A 20 -6.98 5.67 17.74
CA ILE A 20 -6.25 6.58 18.65
C ILE A 20 -4.79 6.70 18.23
N PHE A 21 -4.12 5.58 17.97
CA PHE A 21 -2.74 5.58 17.52
C PHE A 21 -2.55 6.20 16.13
N VAL A 22 -3.47 5.95 15.19
CA VAL A 22 -3.43 6.58 13.86
C VAL A 22 -3.56 8.11 13.96
N ILE A 23 -4.48 8.60 14.79
CA ILE A 23 -4.67 10.05 14.97
C ILE A 23 -3.47 10.67 15.70
N LEU A 24 -2.99 10.08 16.79
CA LEU A 24 -1.94 10.67 17.61
C LEU A 24 -0.55 10.51 16.98
N ILE A 25 -0.19 9.29 16.58
CA ILE A 25 1.15 8.98 16.08
C ILE A 25 1.26 9.22 14.57
N GLY A 26 0.25 8.75 13.82
CA GLY A 26 0.26 8.88 12.36
C GLY A 26 0.23 10.34 11.91
N SER A 27 -0.63 11.18 12.49
CA SER A 27 -0.71 12.59 12.12
C SER A 27 0.55 13.37 12.52
N THR A 28 1.09 13.14 13.71
CA THR A 28 2.33 13.82 14.16
C THR A 28 3.54 13.40 13.32
N GLY A 29 3.63 12.12 12.96
CA GLY A 29 4.67 11.60 12.06
C GLY A 29 4.63 12.27 10.69
N VAL A 30 3.46 12.27 10.04
CA VAL A 30 3.27 12.89 8.71
C VAL A 30 3.56 14.40 8.74
N ILE A 31 3.07 15.10 9.75
CA ILE A 31 3.34 16.55 9.91
C ILE A 31 4.85 16.80 10.09
N GLY A 32 5.52 15.98 10.89
CA GLY A 32 6.97 16.05 11.10
C GLY A 32 7.75 15.84 9.81
N GLU A 33 7.45 14.79 9.05
CA GLU A 33 8.09 14.49 7.77
C GLU A 33 7.87 15.59 6.73
N MET A 34 6.63 16.06 6.57
CA MET A 34 6.30 17.14 5.65
C MET A 34 6.98 18.47 6.03
N SER A 35 7.05 18.78 7.31
CA SER A 35 7.70 20.00 7.81
C SER A 35 9.20 19.93 7.58
N PHE A 36 9.82 18.78 7.85
CA PHE A 36 11.24 18.54 7.62
C PHE A 36 11.59 18.63 6.13
N GLY A 37 10.84 17.96 5.26
CA GLY A 37 11.05 18.01 3.81
C GLY A 37 10.90 19.45 3.26
N ARG A 38 9.89 20.20 3.75
CA ARG A 38 9.66 21.59 3.36
C ARG A 38 10.77 22.54 3.85
N ALA A 39 11.30 22.31 5.04
CA ALA A 39 12.40 23.10 5.59
C ALA A 39 13.71 22.83 4.86
N ALA A 40 14.00 21.58 4.53
CA ALA A 40 15.24 21.20 3.84
C ALA A 40 15.21 21.51 2.34
N LYS A 41 14.04 21.47 1.69
CA LYS A 41 13.85 21.63 0.23
C LYS A 41 14.77 20.72 -0.61
N ALA A 42 15.10 19.56 -0.09
CA ALA A 42 16.04 18.61 -0.65
C ALA A 42 15.53 17.18 -0.50
N GLY A 43 16.15 16.25 -1.22
CA GLY A 43 15.86 14.82 -1.06
C GLY A 43 16.25 14.30 0.34
N PRO A 44 15.81 13.12 0.74
CA PRO A 44 16.00 12.60 2.10
C PRO A 44 17.47 12.62 2.58
N ILE A 45 18.40 12.22 1.73
CA ILE A 45 19.83 12.17 2.06
C ILE A 45 20.36 13.56 2.38
N ASP A 46 20.13 14.51 1.48
CA ASP A 46 20.61 15.89 1.66
C ASP A 46 19.89 16.60 2.80
N ALA A 47 18.59 16.31 3.01
CA ALA A 47 17.83 16.90 4.10
C ALA A 47 18.43 16.60 5.48
N PHE A 48 18.80 15.34 5.71
CA PHE A 48 19.52 14.96 6.94
C PHE A 48 20.94 15.53 6.97
N GLY A 49 21.62 15.62 5.81
CA GLY A 49 22.92 16.28 5.69
C GLY A 49 22.87 17.75 6.14
N ILE A 50 21.90 18.51 5.60
CA ILE A 50 21.67 19.93 5.95
C ILE A 50 21.34 20.10 7.45
N ALA A 51 20.49 19.22 8.00
CA ALA A 51 20.15 19.27 9.41
C ALA A 51 21.37 19.08 10.32
N CYS A 52 22.30 18.20 9.94
CA CYS A 52 23.53 17.91 10.69
C CYS A 52 24.68 18.90 10.40
N GLU A 53 24.59 19.66 9.31
CA GLU A 53 25.63 20.61 8.88
C GLU A 53 25.90 21.70 9.91
N LYS A 54 24.86 22.18 10.59
CA LYS A 54 24.98 23.16 11.68
C LYS A 54 25.91 22.70 12.83
N LYS A 55 26.09 21.38 12.95
CA LYS A 55 27.02 20.77 13.92
C LYS A 55 28.32 20.26 13.29
N GLY A 56 28.63 20.65 12.05
CA GLY A 56 29.80 20.21 11.31
C GLY A 56 29.81 18.72 10.92
N LYS A 57 28.66 18.03 11.02
CA LYS A 57 28.54 16.57 10.83
C LYS A 57 27.70 16.19 9.61
N ARG A 58 27.83 16.93 8.49
CA ARG A 58 27.04 16.71 7.27
C ARG A 58 27.10 15.28 6.76
N LYS A 59 28.31 14.69 6.67
CA LYS A 59 28.49 13.29 6.20
C LYS A 59 27.75 12.28 7.07
N LEU A 60 27.70 12.50 8.38
CA LEU A 60 26.93 11.63 9.28
C LEU A 60 25.42 11.78 9.01
N GLY A 61 24.94 13.00 8.77
CA GLY A 61 23.56 13.26 8.38
C GLY A 61 23.19 12.55 7.07
N GLU A 62 24.03 12.66 6.04
CA GLU A 62 23.82 11.98 4.76
C GLU A 62 23.78 10.45 4.93
N ALA A 63 24.67 9.87 5.74
CA ALA A 63 24.64 8.44 6.06
C ALA A 63 23.35 8.02 6.77
N LEU A 64 22.86 8.83 7.72
CA LEU A 64 21.57 8.58 8.37
C LEU A 64 20.39 8.72 7.39
N GLY A 65 20.47 9.65 6.45
CA GLY A 65 19.45 9.85 5.39
C GLY A 65 19.37 8.69 4.39
N MET A 66 20.42 7.86 4.27
CA MET A 66 20.37 6.65 3.46
C MET A 66 19.46 5.56 4.04
N ILE A 67 19.29 5.51 5.36
CA ILE A 67 18.47 4.47 6.02
C ILE A 67 17.02 4.49 5.52
N PRO A 68 16.28 5.60 5.56
CA PRO A 68 14.92 5.64 5.04
C PRO A 68 14.86 5.40 3.52
N VAL A 69 15.87 5.79 2.76
CA VAL A 69 15.93 5.53 1.31
C VAL A 69 16.06 4.03 1.02
N LEU A 70 16.95 3.35 1.72
CA LEU A 70 17.10 1.89 1.59
C LEU A 70 15.85 1.14 2.06
N GLY A 71 15.23 1.60 3.15
CA GLY A 71 13.96 1.06 3.63
C GLY A 71 12.84 1.21 2.59
N SER A 72 12.72 2.39 1.97
CA SER A 72 11.75 2.66 0.91
C SER A 72 12.01 1.81 -0.34
N LEU A 73 13.28 1.59 -0.69
CA LEU A 73 13.65 0.73 -1.80
C LEU A 73 13.26 -0.73 -1.54
N ALA A 74 13.54 -1.24 -0.35
CA ALA A 74 13.14 -2.60 0.05
C ALA A 74 11.62 -2.78 0.01
N MET A 75 10.87 -1.78 0.50
CA MET A 75 9.41 -1.77 0.39
C MET A 75 8.94 -1.73 -1.06
N ALA A 76 9.54 -0.91 -1.90
CA ALA A 76 9.17 -0.81 -3.32
C ALA A 76 9.34 -2.16 -4.04
N ILE A 77 10.41 -2.90 -3.75
CA ILE A 77 10.62 -4.26 -4.29
C ILE A 77 9.47 -5.19 -3.89
N GLY A 78 9.11 -5.21 -2.61
CA GLY A 78 7.98 -6.02 -2.12
C GLY A 78 6.64 -5.62 -2.74
N TYR A 79 6.37 -4.32 -2.87
CA TYR A 79 5.12 -3.83 -3.46
C TYR A 79 5.01 -4.13 -4.96
N THR A 80 6.11 -4.16 -5.72
CA THR A 80 6.04 -4.54 -7.15
C THR A 80 5.61 -6.00 -7.33
N VAL A 81 5.99 -6.90 -6.43
CA VAL A 81 5.53 -8.30 -6.44
C VAL A 81 4.01 -8.36 -6.21
N VAL A 82 3.53 -7.66 -5.17
CA VAL A 82 2.09 -7.60 -4.85
C VAL A 82 1.28 -6.96 -5.98
N MET A 83 1.79 -5.90 -6.59
CA MET A 83 1.16 -5.28 -7.77
C MET A 83 1.04 -6.28 -8.93
N GLY A 84 2.07 -7.07 -9.17
CA GLY A 84 2.03 -8.14 -10.17
C GLY A 84 0.91 -9.15 -9.88
N TRP A 85 0.74 -9.56 -8.62
CA TRP A 85 -0.37 -10.45 -8.23
C TRP A 85 -1.74 -9.82 -8.50
N ILE A 86 -1.93 -8.57 -8.12
CA ILE A 86 -3.19 -7.85 -8.35
C ILE A 86 -3.50 -7.76 -9.84
N LEU A 87 -2.53 -7.40 -10.67
CA LEU A 87 -2.71 -7.31 -12.12
C LEU A 87 -3.05 -8.67 -12.75
N LYS A 88 -2.37 -9.74 -12.32
CA LYS A 88 -2.66 -11.10 -12.79
C LYS A 88 -4.08 -11.52 -12.45
N TYR A 89 -4.52 -11.27 -11.20
CA TYR A 89 -5.89 -11.57 -10.79
C TYR A 89 -6.91 -10.70 -11.52
N ALA A 90 -6.65 -9.41 -11.67
CA ALA A 90 -7.52 -8.51 -12.42
C ALA A 90 -7.70 -9.01 -13.88
N ALA A 91 -6.60 -9.31 -14.57
CA ALA A 91 -6.66 -9.86 -15.92
C ALA A 91 -7.41 -11.21 -15.96
N GLY A 92 -7.16 -12.09 -14.99
CA GLY A 92 -7.85 -13.36 -14.85
C GLY A 92 -9.35 -13.21 -14.62
N THR A 93 -9.77 -12.17 -13.91
CA THR A 93 -11.20 -11.87 -13.69
C THR A 93 -11.87 -11.43 -14.99
N PHE A 94 -11.23 -10.57 -15.78
CA PHE A 94 -11.77 -10.14 -17.07
C PHE A 94 -11.83 -11.26 -18.12
N THR A 95 -10.90 -12.20 -18.05
CA THR A 95 -10.88 -13.38 -18.95
C THR A 95 -11.74 -14.55 -18.47
N GLY A 96 -12.35 -14.45 -17.29
CA GLY A 96 -13.11 -15.52 -16.67
C GLY A 96 -12.26 -16.64 -16.05
N ALA A 97 -10.93 -16.57 -16.18
CA ALA A 97 -10.03 -17.62 -15.67
C ALA A 97 -10.05 -17.73 -14.13
N THR A 98 -10.37 -16.66 -13.41
CA THR A 98 -10.50 -16.66 -11.95
C THR A 98 -11.84 -17.19 -11.47
N LEU A 99 -12.84 -17.31 -12.33
CA LEU A 99 -14.20 -17.78 -11.99
C LEU A 99 -14.34 -19.29 -12.08
N ALA A 100 -13.33 -19.98 -12.62
CA ALA A 100 -13.35 -21.41 -12.86
C ALA A 100 -13.09 -22.33 -11.63
N PRO A 101 -12.45 -21.90 -10.52
CA PRO A 101 -12.26 -22.75 -9.35
C PRO A 101 -13.57 -22.97 -8.58
N GLU A 102 -13.79 -24.22 -8.18
CA GLU A 102 -14.99 -24.62 -7.46
C GLU A 102 -14.77 -24.81 -5.94
N SER A 103 -13.51 -24.89 -5.50
CA SER A 103 -13.15 -25.11 -4.10
C SER A 103 -12.18 -24.08 -3.53
N VAL A 104 -12.16 -23.95 -2.19
CA VAL A 104 -11.21 -23.09 -1.47
C VAL A 104 -9.76 -23.56 -1.67
N GLU A 105 -9.56 -24.89 -1.81
CA GLU A 105 -8.25 -25.49 -2.04
C GLU A 105 -7.68 -25.09 -3.41
N ASP A 106 -8.53 -25.02 -4.44
CA ASP A 106 -8.13 -24.57 -5.78
C ASP A 106 -7.65 -23.12 -5.78
N PHE A 107 -8.32 -22.25 -5.04
CA PHE A 107 -7.86 -20.87 -4.86
C PHE A 107 -6.51 -20.80 -4.14
N GLY A 108 -6.32 -21.62 -3.09
CA GLY A 108 -5.06 -21.75 -2.37
C GLY A 108 -3.92 -22.24 -3.27
N GLY A 109 -4.17 -23.28 -4.06
CA GLY A 109 -3.22 -23.83 -5.02
C GLY A 109 -2.83 -22.83 -6.12
N ARG A 110 -3.80 -22.09 -6.66
CA ARG A 110 -3.55 -21.03 -7.65
C ARG A 110 -2.71 -19.89 -7.07
N PHE A 111 -3.03 -19.46 -5.85
CA PHE A 111 -2.21 -18.45 -5.17
C PHE A 111 -0.80 -18.98 -4.90
N GLY A 112 -0.65 -20.22 -4.43
CA GLY A 112 0.63 -20.85 -4.19
C GLY A 112 1.51 -20.93 -5.43
N SER A 113 0.93 -21.30 -6.58
CA SER A 113 1.64 -21.35 -7.87
C SER A 113 2.08 -19.95 -8.33
N MET A 114 1.26 -18.92 -8.10
CA MET A 114 1.58 -17.55 -8.43
C MET A 114 2.62 -16.95 -7.49
N ALA A 115 2.57 -17.29 -6.21
CA ALA A 115 3.51 -16.83 -5.20
C ALA A 115 4.84 -17.60 -5.21
N SER A 116 4.93 -18.67 -5.99
CA SER A 116 6.17 -19.45 -6.17
C SER A 116 7.24 -18.64 -6.89
N ALA A 117 8.49 -19.10 -6.79
CA ALA A 117 9.61 -18.52 -7.53
C ALA A 117 9.27 -18.45 -9.04
N PHE A 118 9.42 -17.29 -9.62
CA PHE A 118 9.11 -17.00 -11.04
C PHE A 118 7.65 -17.09 -11.49
N GLY A 119 6.71 -17.44 -10.62
CA GLY A 119 5.30 -17.58 -10.97
C GLY A 119 4.59 -16.28 -11.38
N ASN A 120 5.18 -15.13 -11.07
CA ASN A 120 4.58 -13.81 -11.27
C ASN A 120 5.45 -12.82 -12.03
N ASN A 121 6.63 -13.20 -12.49
CA ASN A 121 7.64 -12.27 -13.02
C ASN A 121 7.13 -11.41 -14.17
N VAL A 122 6.38 -11.99 -15.11
CA VAL A 122 5.84 -11.24 -16.27
C VAL A 122 4.92 -10.11 -15.80
N TRP A 123 4.00 -10.40 -14.89
CA TRP A 123 3.07 -9.43 -14.34
C TRP A 123 3.75 -8.38 -13.46
N GLN A 124 4.80 -8.78 -12.75
CA GLN A 124 5.63 -7.87 -11.98
C GLN A 124 6.38 -6.88 -12.88
N VAL A 125 6.94 -7.35 -14.00
CA VAL A 125 7.60 -6.48 -14.99
C VAL A 125 6.60 -5.52 -15.63
N ILE A 126 5.38 -5.98 -15.95
CA ILE A 126 4.32 -5.11 -16.48
C ILE A 126 3.95 -4.04 -15.44
N ALA A 127 3.77 -4.42 -14.17
CA ALA A 127 3.49 -3.49 -13.09
C ALA A 127 4.58 -2.44 -12.93
N LEU A 128 5.83 -2.88 -12.93
CA LEU A 128 7.00 -2.02 -12.83
C LEU A 128 7.07 -1.05 -14.01
N ALA A 129 6.88 -1.55 -15.23
CA ALA A 129 6.88 -0.72 -16.44
C ALA A 129 5.79 0.35 -16.41
N ALA A 130 4.58 0.01 -15.94
CA ALA A 130 3.49 0.96 -15.77
C ALA A 130 3.82 2.04 -14.73
N CYS A 131 4.40 1.66 -13.58
CA CYS A 131 4.86 2.62 -12.58
C CYS A 131 5.96 3.53 -13.12
N MET A 132 6.95 2.96 -13.81
CA MET A 132 8.04 3.74 -14.41
C MET A 132 7.51 4.73 -15.46
N ALA A 133 6.55 4.32 -16.29
CA ALA A 133 5.92 5.19 -17.26
C ALA A 133 5.25 6.41 -16.60
N ILE A 134 4.54 6.20 -15.48
CA ILE A 134 3.94 7.30 -14.71
C ILE A 134 5.02 8.20 -14.10
N LEU A 135 6.07 7.63 -13.54
CA LEU A 135 7.16 8.36 -12.91
C LEU A 135 7.98 9.20 -13.90
N MET A 136 8.14 8.73 -15.15
CA MET A 136 8.85 9.46 -16.21
C MET A 136 8.22 10.83 -16.51
N PHE A 137 6.90 10.99 -16.30
CA PHE A 137 6.24 12.28 -16.45
C PHE A 137 6.41 13.23 -15.25
N GLY A 138 7.12 12.77 -14.21
CA GLY A 138 7.38 13.54 -12.98
C GLY A 138 6.18 13.63 -12.04
N VAL A 139 6.34 14.40 -10.96
CA VAL A 139 5.33 14.47 -9.88
C VAL A 139 4.05 15.15 -10.36
N GLY A 140 4.12 16.34 -10.95
CA GLY A 140 2.94 17.14 -11.29
C GLY A 140 2.14 16.59 -12.48
N ARG A 141 2.82 16.09 -13.53
CA ARG A 141 2.15 15.56 -14.73
C ARG A 141 1.90 14.06 -14.68
N GLY A 142 2.72 13.32 -13.98
CA GLY A 142 2.62 11.86 -13.85
C GLY A 142 1.81 11.46 -12.63
N ILE A 143 2.43 11.52 -11.46
CA ILE A 143 1.86 11.01 -10.21
C ILE A 143 0.57 11.73 -9.82
N GLU A 144 0.55 13.07 -9.88
CA GLU A 144 -0.62 13.86 -9.51
C GLU A 144 -1.80 13.60 -10.44
N LYS A 145 -1.56 13.53 -11.76
CA LYS A 145 -2.62 13.24 -12.74
C LYS A 145 -3.14 11.81 -12.59
N ALA A 146 -2.26 10.83 -12.38
CA ALA A 146 -2.65 9.46 -12.13
C ALA A 146 -3.51 9.36 -10.85
N ASN A 147 -3.10 10.00 -9.76
CA ASN A 147 -3.84 10.00 -8.50
C ASN A 147 -5.20 10.70 -8.62
N LYS A 148 -5.31 11.79 -9.37
CA LYS A 148 -6.61 12.46 -9.62
C LYS A 148 -7.64 11.57 -10.30
N ILE A 149 -7.20 10.56 -11.04
CA ILE A 149 -8.09 9.59 -11.71
C ILE A 149 -8.28 8.36 -10.81
N LEU A 150 -7.18 7.79 -10.29
CA LEU A 150 -7.22 6.53 -9.55
C LEU A 150 -7.90 6.65 -8.19
N MET A 151 -7.73 7.78 -7.48
CA MET A 151 -8.33 7.96 -6.16
C MET A 151 -9.86 8.02 -6.19
N PRO A 152 -10.53 8.81 -7.07
CA PRO A 152 -11.98 8.75 -7.19
C PRO A 152 -12.50 7.37 -7.62
N VAL A 153 -11.83 6.72 -8.58
CA VAL A 153 -12.21 5.37 -9.03
C VAL A 153 -12.12 4.39 -7.85
N PHE A 154 -11.01 4.41 -7.11
CA PHE A 154 -10.84 3.57 -5.92
C PHE A 154 -11.94 3.82 -4.88
N PHE A 155 -12.26 5.09 -4.61
CA PHE A 155 -13.29 5.45 -3.64
C PHE A 155 -14.68 4.95 -4.07
N VAL A 156 -15.05 5.13 -5.34
CA VAL A 156 -16.31 4.64 -5.89
C VAL A 156 -16.39 3.11 -5.80
N LEU A 157 -15.33 2.41 -6.20
CA LEU A 157 -15.27 0.94 -6.09
C LEU A 157 -15.41 0.48 -4.63
N PHE A 158 -14.78 1.20 -3.69
CA PHE A 158 -14.85 0.87 -2.28
C PHE A 158 -16.26 1.04 -1.71
N VAL A 159 -16.97 2.10 -2.13
CA VAL A 159 -18.37 2.34 -1.74
C VAL A 159 -19.27 1.25 -2.33
N ILE A 160 -19.12 0.92 -3.61
CA ILE A 160 -19.88 -0.16 -4.26
C ILE A 160 -19.66 -1.49 -3.54
N LEU A 161 -18.40 -1.81 -3.21
CA LEU A 161 -18.06 -3.02 -2.47
C LEU A 161 -18.69 -3.02 -1.07
N GLY A 162 -18.68 -1.88 -0.37
CA GLY A 162 -19.32 -1.74 0.93
C GLY A 162 -20.83 -1.99 0.88
N ILE A 163 -21.49 -1.41 -0.11
CA ILE A 163 -22.93 -1.65 -0.35
C ILE A 163 -23.18 -3.13 -0.68
N TYR A 164 -22.38 -3.71 -1.56
CA TYR A 164 -22.51 -5.11 -1.93
C TYR A 164 -22.37 -6.06 -0.73
N VAL A 165 -21.35 -5.83 0.11
CA VAL A 165 -21.10 -6.64 1.31
C VAL A 165 -22.23 -6.49 2.33
N PHE A 166 -22.84 -5.28 2.43
CA PHE A 166 -23.95 -5.04 3.35
C PHE A 166 -25.15 -5.95 3.09
N PHE A 167 -25.42 -6.29 1.83
CA PHE A 167 -26.53 -7.16 1.43
C PHE A 167 -26.18 -8.66 1.40
N GLN A 168 -24.96 -9.04 1.78
CA GLN A 168 -24.56 -10.46 1.75
C GLN A 168 -25.12 -11.22 2.97
N PRO A 169 -25.47 -12.51 2.79
CA PRO A 169 -25.83 -13.37 3.92
C PRO A 169 -24.69 -13.42 4.96
N GLY A 170 -25.02 -13.24 6.24
CA GLY A 170 -24.05 -13.21 7.33
C GLY A 170 -23.40 -11.83 7.60
N ALA A 171 -23.71 -10.79 6.82
CA ALA A 171 -23.20 -9.45 7.04
C ALA A 171 -23.58 -8.92 8.44
N ALA A 172 -24.80 -9.23 8.92
CA ALA A 172 -25.28 -8.83 10.24
C ALA A 172 -24.38 -9.35 11.38
N ASP A 173 -23.93 -10.60 11.29
CA ASP A 173 -23.04 -11.20 12.29
C ASP A 173 -21.68 -10.50 12.31
N GLY A 174 -21.16 -10.11 11.15
CA GLY A 174 -19.94 -9.33 11.02
C GLY A 174 -20.06 -7.94 11.66
N TYR A 175 -21.18 -7.25 11.45
CA TYR A 175 -21.46 -5.95 12.11
C TYR A 175 -21.60 -6.11 13.62
N HIS A 176 -22.34 -7.11 14.08
CA HIS A 176 -22.44 -7.42 15.51
C HIS A 176 -21.07 -7.67 16.14
N TYR A 177 -20.19 -8.38 15.44
CA TYR A 177 -18.83 -8.64 15.92
C TYR A 177 -17.98 -7.36 16.04
N ILE A 178 -18.14 -6.43 15.11
CA ILE A 178 -17.35 -5.17 15.11
C ILE A 178 -17.87 -4.19 16.18
N PHE A 179 -19.18 -4.12 16.39
CA PHE A 179 -19.79 -3.14 17.27
C PHE A 179 -20.14 -3.65 18.70
N ARG A 180 -19.82 -4.88 19.01
CA ARG A 180 -19.99 -5.48 20.32
C ARG A 180 -18.67 -5.53 21.09
#